data_6458a0fe1ebe852b454b52e8f9bc01c8
#
_entry.id   6458a0fe1ebe852b454b52e8f9bc01c8
#
_cell.length_a   1.000
_cell.length_b   1.000
_cell.length_c   1.000
_cell.angle_alpha   90.00
_cell.angle_beta   90.00
_cell.angle_gamma   90.00
#
_symmetry.space_group_name_H-M   'P 1'
#
loop_
_entity.id
_entity.type
_entity.pdbx_description
1 polymer ?
#
loop_
_entity_poly.entity_id
_entity_poly.type
_entity_poly.pdbx_seq_one_letter_code
_entity_poly.pdbx_strand_id
1 'polypeptide(L)'
;MDVEPLDASFGATVTGLSLASLDDATWSELYAVWLEYALLVFPGQFITVDEQNAFAARFGELEFKAAPITNIGRSGRVHFEPDDDVVKSVRGNEGWHHDSTYMPLQAKGAVFSAEIVPEGRAPTGWADMRAAYDTLDDETRRRVEGMSAYHSLFYSQDRAGYMPSKKNESGGYDQYGYHDMEPSLRPLVKVHSETGRPNLCIGRHAYGIVGMDPDESERFLDELNEWACQPPRVYFHEWEIGDAVVWDNRRLMHRATPFDMRQPRRMWHTRIAGDRQSELAVNHR
;
A
#
# COMPACT_ATOMS: atom_id res chain seq x y z
N MET A 1 -1.11 -26.98 -0.38
CA MET A 1 -1.47 -25.56 -0.60
C MET A 1 -2.44 -25.48 -1.74
N ASP A 2 -3.62 -24.94 -1.50
CA ASP A 2 -4.64 -24.73 -2.53
C ASP A 2 -4.69 -23.24 -2.86
N VAL A 3 -4.77 -22.91 -4.16
CA VAL A 3 -4.75 -21.53 -4.68
C VAL A 3 -6.00 -21.31 -5.51
N GLU A 4 -6.85 -20.38 -5.09
CA GLU A 4 -8.09 -20.02 -5.77
C GLU A 4 -8.00 -18.56 -6.23
N PRO A 5 -7.98 -18.27 -7.54
CA PRO A 5 -7.95 -16.91 -8.05
C PRO A 5 -9.16 -16.10 -7.57
N LEU A 6 -8.93 -14.82 -7.26
CA LEU A 6 -10.00 -13.86 -6.95
C LEU A 6 -10.72 -13.41 -8.23
N ASP A 7 -11.97 -12.96 -8.11
CA ASP A 7 -12.72 -12.37 -9.23
C ASP A 7 -12.22 -10.94 -9.55
N ALA A 8 -10.96 -10.89 -10.00
CA ALA A 8 -10.26 -9.67 -10.40
C ALA A 8 -9.10 -10.01 -11.35
N SER A 9 -8.42 -8.99 -11.90
CA SER A 9 -7.23 -9.18 -12.76
C SER A 9 -6.00 -9.70 -11.99
N PHE A 10 -6.09 -9.86 -10.67
CA PHE A 10 -5.02 -10.22 -9.74
C PHE A 10 -5.59 -10.84 -8.48
N GLY A 11 -4.69 -11.39 -7.67
CA GLY A 11 -5.01 -11.90 -6.33
C GLY A 11 -5.51 -13.34 -6.31
N ALA A 12 -5.21 -14.02 -5.21
CA ALA A 12 -5.69 -15.37 -4.94
C ALA A 12 -5.93 -15.58 -3.44
N THR A 13 -6.90 -16.41 -3.10
CA THR A 13 -7.04 -17.00 -1.76
C THR A 13 -6.16 -18.24 -1.67
N VAL A 14 -5.39 -18.34 -0.59
CA VAL A 14 -4.48 -19.46 -0.35
C VAL A 14 -4.88 -20.17 0.93
N THR A 15 -5.13 -21.46 0.85
CA THR A 15 -5.50 -22.32 1.98
C THR A 15 -4.62 -23.58 2.06
N GLY A 16 -4.83 -24.40 3.10
CA GLY A 16 -4.08 -25.66 3.24
C GLY A 16 -2.63 -25.47 3.70
N LEU A 17 -2.29 -24.30 4.30
CA LEU A 17 -0.99 -24.03 4.92
C LEU A 17 -1.15 -23.20 6.21
N SER A 18 -0.07 -23.11 6.99
CA SER A 18 0.05 -22.20 8.13
C SER A 18 1.22 -21.26 7.90
N LEU A 19 0.97 -19.94 7.98
CA LEU A 19 2.01 -18.92 7.84
C LEU A 19 3.04 -18.96 8.97
N ALA A 20 2.66 -19.48 10.15
CA ALA A 20 3.53 -19.64 11.31
C ALA A 20 4.59 -20.75 11.14
N SER A 21 4.41 -21.68 10.18
CA SER A 21 5.25 -22.88 10.07
C SER A 21 5.51 -23.33 8.63
N LEU A 22 5.81 -22.37 7.73
CA LEU A 22 6.16 -22.65 6.33
C LEU A 22 7.55 -23.27 6.21
N ASP A 23 7.64 -24.46 5.59
CA ASP A 23 8.92 -25.00 5.14
C ASP A 23 9.43 -24.31 3.86
N ASP A 24 10.68 -24.59 3.48
CA ASP A 24 11.31 -23.90 2.34
C ASP A 24 10.73 -24.32 0.98
N ALA A 25 10.19 -25.53 0.85
CA ALA A 25 9.56 -25.99 -0.39
C ALA A 25 8.23 -25.28 -0.60
N THR A 26 7.36 -25.29 0.41
CA THR A 26 6.08 -24.55 0.41
C THR A 26 6.29 -23.06 0.24
N TRP A 27 7.33 -22.51 0.87
CA TRP A 27 7.69 -21.10 0.68
C TRP A 27 8.06 -20.77 -0.77
N SER A 28 8.87 -21.60 -1.43
CA SER A 28 9.29 -21.35 -2.81
C SER A 28 8.10 -21.37 -3.78
N GLU A 29 7.15 -22.29 -3.57
CA GLU A 29 5.90 -22.33 -4.33
C GLU A 29 5.04 -21.07 -4.05
N LEU A 30 4.88 -20.71 -2.77
CA LEU A 30 4.10 -19.55 -2.36
C LEU A 30 4.68 -18.25 -2.94
N TYR A 31 6.00 -18.10 -2.96
CA TYR A 31 6.66 -16.92 -3.53
C TYR A 31 6.39 -16.80 -5.05
N ALA A 32 6.40 -17.91 -5.79
CA ALA A 32 6.05 -17.91 -7.21
C ALA A 32 4.58 -17.52 -7.43
N VAL A 33 3.66 -18.04 -6.60
CA VAL A 33 2.25 -17.67 -6.61
C VAL A 33 2.07 -16.17 -6.29
N TRP A 34 2.84 -15.64 -5.32
CA TRP A 34 2.80 -14.21 -5.00
C TRP A 34 3.27 -13.33 -6.16
N LEU A 35 4.32 -13.71 -6.89
CA LEU A 35 4.75 -12.96 -8.09
C LEU A 35 3.70 -13.00 -9.22
N GLU A 36 2.97 -14.09 -9.34
CA GLU A 36 1.90 -14.25 -10.34
C GLU A 36 0.68 -13.38 -9.98
N TYR A 37 0.16 -13.53 -8.76
CA TYR A 37 -1.10 -12.92 -8.32
C TYR A 37 -0.94 -11.55 -7.64
N ALA A 38 0.22 -11.24 -7.10
CA ALA A 38 0.57 -10.01 -6.38
C ALA A 38 -0.19 -9.73 -5.06
N LEU A 39 -1.35 -10.31 -4.84
CA LEU A 39 -2.10 -10.30 -3.58
C LEU A 39 -2.42 -11.73 -3.19
N LEU A 40 -2.03 -12.14 -1.99
CA LEU A 40 -2.46 -13.42 -1.43
C LEU A 40 -3.24 -13.18 -0.14
N VAL A 41 -4.43 -13.77 -0.08
CA VAL A 41 -5.34 -13.73 1.06
C VAL A 41 -5.28 -15.08 1.76
N PHE A 42 -5.04 -15.07 3.06
CA PHE A 42 -4.94 -16.24 3.92
C PHE A 42 -6.01 -16.17 5.02
N PRO A 43 -7.17 -16.81 4.84
CA PRO A 43 -8.23 -16.78 5.84
C PRO A 43 -7.83 -17.49 7.13
N GLY A 44 -8.22 -16.94 8.28
CA GLY A 44 -8.20 -17.59 9.59
C GLY A 44 -6.82 -18.05 10.08
N GLN A 45 -5.74 -17.32 9.78
CA GLN A 45 -4.38 -17.70 10.17
C GLN A 45 -4.08 -17.46 11.66
N PHE A 46 -4.69 -16.44 12.28
CA PHE A 46 -4.51 -16.08 13.70
C PHE A 46 -3.05 -15.95 14.12
N ILE A 47 -2.19 -15.45 13.23
CA ILE A 47 -0.75 -15.30 13.48
C ILE A 47 -0.48 -14.23 14.54
N THR A 48 0.51 -14.48 15.37
CA THR A 48 1.06 -13.49 16.30
C THR A 48 1.88 -12.44 15.56
N VAL A 49 2.16 -11.32 16.22
CA VAL A 49 3.03 -10.25 15.70
C VAL A 49 4.43 -10.79 15.30
N ASP A 50 5.00 -11.69 16.11
CA ASP A 50 6.31 -12.27 15.82
C ASP A 50 6.27 -13.22 14.62
N GLU A 51 5.24 -14.05 14.49
CA GLU A 51 5.02 -14.91 13.33
C GLU A 51 4.78 -14.09 12.06
N GLN A 52 4.02 -12.99 12.14
CA GLN A 52 3.86 -12.06 11.03
C GLN A 52 5.19 -11.44 10.58
N ASN A 53 6.01 -11.00 11.52
CA ASN A 53 7.34 -10.47 11.22
C ASN A 53 8.26 -11.54 10.59
N ALA A 54 8.22 -12.77 11.10
CA ALA A 54 8.99 -13.89 10.57
C ALA A 54 8.54 -14.24 9.14
N PHE A 55 7.23 -14.27 8.87
CA PHE A 55 6.68 -14.49 7.54
C PHE A 55 7.08 -13.36 6.57
N ALA A 56 6.91 -12.11 6.97
CA ALA A 56 7.27 -10.96 6.15
C ALA A 56 8.78 -10.93 5.81
N ALA A 57 9.64 -11.31 6.76
CA ALA A 57 11.09 -11.36 6.58
C ALA A 57 11.55 -12.38 5.51
N ARG A 58 10.71 -13.34 5.13
CA ARG A 58 11.01 -14.24 4.02
C ARG A 58 10.96 -13.56 2.64
N PHE A 59 10.23 -12.45 2.51
CA PHE A 59 10.15 -11.66 1.27
C PHE A 59 11.35 -10.71 1.10
N GLY A 60 12.06 -10.38 2.19
CA GLY A 60 13.19 -9.46 2.20
C GLY A 60 13.42 -8.81 3.55
N GLU A 61 14.35 -7.85 3.60
CA GLU A 61 14.58 -7.04 4.79
C GLU A 61 13.31 -6.26 5.16
N LEU A 62 13.04 -6.12 6.47
CA LEU A 62 11.90 -5.35 6.93
C LEU A 62 12.25 -3.86 6.98
N GLU A 63 11.45 -3.01 6.37
CA GLU A 63 11.50 -1.56 6.53
C GLU A 63 11.13 -1.20 7.98
N PHE A 64 10.10 -1.86 8.50
CA PHE A 64 9.76 -1.89 9.91
C PHE A 64 8.96 -3.15 10.29
N LYS A 65 9.09 -3.55 11.56
CA LYS A 65 8.33 -4.64 12.16
C LYS A 65 6.86 -4.25 12.33
N ALA A 66 6.00 -5.23 12.59
CA ALA A 66 4.57 -5.03 12.73
C ALA A 66 4.23 -3.86 13.67
N ALA A 67 3.54 -2.88 13.10
CA ALA A 67 3.00 -1.72 13.77
C ALA A 67 1.47 -1.71 13.64
N PRO A 68 0.73 -1.28 14.67
CA PRO A 68 -0.74 -1.29 14.60
C PRO A 68 -1.26 -0.13 13.75
N ILE A 69 -2.15 -0.44 12.79
CA ILE A 69 -3.05 0.53 12.16
C ILE A 69 -4.37 0.44 12.94
N THR A 70 -4.63 1.41 13.81
CA THR A 70 -5.71 1.30 14.78
C THR A 70 -6.26 2.66 15.19
N ASN A 71 -7.55 2.71 15.54
CA ASN A 71 -8.16 3.84 16.22
C ASN A 71 -8.23 3.64 17.75
N ILE A 72 -7.54 2.63 18.28
CA ILE A 72 -7.48 2.36 19.72
C ILE A 72 -6.18 2.93 20.28
N GLY A 73 -6.28 3.93 21.15
CA GLY A 73 -5.13 4.52 21.83
C GLY A 73 -4.46 3.59 22.84
N ARG A 74 -3.29 3.97 23.34
CA ARG A 74 -2.53 3.20 24.34
C ARG A 74 -3.29 2.91 25.63
N SER A 75 -4.25 3.76 25.99
CA SER A 75 -5.13 3.58 27.16
C SER A 75 -6.28 2.60 26.91
N GLY A 76 -6.43 2.04 25.71
CA GLY A 76 -7.58 1.23 25.29
C GLY A 76 -8.79 2.08 24.84
N ARG A 77 -8.71 3.42 24.91
CA ARG A 77 -9.80 4.29 24.45
C ARG A 77 -9.86 4.28 22.91
N VAL A 78 -11.09 4.20 22.37
CA VAL A 78 -11.36 4.38 20.94
C VAL A 78 -11.36 5.88 20.59
N HIS A 79 -10.61 6.25 19.56
CA HIS A 79 -10.54 7.60 19.00
C HIS A 79 -11.48 7.69 17.81
N PHE A 80 -12.36 8.69 17.79
CA PHE A 80 -13.37 8.85 16.73
C PHE A 80 -13.62 10.32 16.35
N GLU A 81 -13.07 11.27 17.10
CA GLU A 81 -13.26 12.70 16.80
C GLU A 81 -12.47 13.08 15.54
N PRO A 82 -13.08 13.79 14.57
CA PRO A 82 -12.45 14.09 13.28
C PRO A 82 -11.12 14.84 13.37
N ASP A 83 -10.95 15.67 14.40
CA ASP A 83 -9.74 16.47 14.62
C ASP A 83 -8.63 15.71 15.37
N ASP A 84 -8.89 14.49 15.85
CA ASP A 84 -7.90 13.67 16.54
C ASP A 84 -6.85 13.15 15.53
N ASP A 85 -5.56 13.32 15.84
CA ASP A 85 -4.45 12.91 14.97
C ASP A 85 -4.44 11.40 14.70
N VAL A 86 -4.95 10.57 15.61
CA VAL A 86 -5.13 9.12 15.38
C VAL A 86 -6.17 8.88 14.29
N VAL A 87 -7.30 9.59 14.35
CA VAL A 87 -8.37 9.50 13.34
C VAL A 87 -7.88 10.01 11.99
N LYS A 88 -7.18 11.15 11.95
CA LYS A 88 -6.57 11.69 10.73
C LYS A 88 -5.59 10.70 10.11
N SER A 89 -4.74 10.06 10.93
CA SER A 89 -3.79 9.04 10.47
C SER A 89 -4.48 7.82 9.85
N VAL A 90 -5.56 7.32 10.47
CA VAL A 90 -6.33 6.17 9.93
C VAL A 90 -7.03 6.57 8.63
N ARG A 91 -7.73 7.71 8.61
CA ARG A 91 -8.43 8.23 7.42
C ARG A 91 -7.47 8.60 6.29
N GLY A 92 -6.26 9.00 6.63
CA GLY A 92 -5.21 9.27 5.66
C GLY A 92 -4.92 8.09 4.71
N ASN A 93 -5.30 6.87 5.06
CA ASN A 93 -5.14 5.68 4.21
C ASN A 93 -6.35 5.41 3.28
N GLU A 94 -7.37 6.27 3.25
CA GLU A 94 -8.58 6.07 2.43
C GLU A 94 -8.37 6.41 0.93
N GLY A 95 -7.31 7.12 0.57
CA GLY A 95 -6.94 7.37 -0.83
C GLY A 95 -6.07 6.25 -1.40
N TRP A 96 -6.24 5.92 -2.69
CA TRP A 96 -5.42 4.93 -3.39
C TRP A 96 -3.93 5.31 -3.37
N HIS A 97 -3.06 4.40 -2.93
CA HIS A 97 -1.62 4.65 -2.80
C HIS A 97 -0.78 3.38 -2.87
N HIS A 98 0.49 3.57 -3.22
CA HIS A 98 1.55 2.63 -2.89
C HIS A 98 2.22 3.08 -1.58
N ASP A 99 2.65 2.13 -0.77
CA ASP A 99 3.42 2.41 0.43
C ASP A 99 4.81 2.96 0.11
N SER A 100 5.29 3.89 0.93
CA SER A 100 6.66 4.44 0.93
C SER A 100 7.11 5.07 -0.40
N THR A 101 6.22 5.38 -1.34
CA THR A 101 6.64 6.10 -2.57
C THR A 101 7.17 7.51 -2.28
N TYR A 102 6.76 8.09 -1.17
CA TYR A 102 7.23 9.38 -0.66
C TYR A 102 8.58 9.31 0.06
N MET A 103 9.07 8.10 0.37
CA MET A 103 10.41 7.87 0.93
C MET A 103 11.45 7.71 -0.19
N PRO A 104 12.75 7.95 0.07
CA PRO A 104 13.79 7.66 -0.93
C PRO A 104 13.71 6.24 -1.49
N LEU A 105 13.45 5.25 -0.63
CA LEU A 105 13.30 3.85 -1.01
C LEU A 105 11.83 3.43 -0.87
N GLN A 106 11.20 3.02 -1.98
CA GLN A 106 9.83 2.51 -1.98
C GLN A 106 9.79 1.09 -1.40
N ALA A 107 8.75 0.77 -0.63
CA ALA A 107 8.53 -0.57 -0.11
C ALA A 107 8.31 -1.61 -1.22
N LYS A 108 8.87 -2.83 -1.02
CA LYS A 108 8.63 -4.00 -1.88
C LYS A 108 7.21 -4.54 -1.72
N GLY A 109 6.75 -4.64 -0.49
CA GLY A 109 5.46 -5.21 -0.14
C GLY A 109 5.14 -5.04 1.33
N ALA A 110 4.03 -5.60 1.76
CA ALA A 110 3.69 -5.64 3.17
C ALA A 110 2.82 -6.85 3.51
N VAL A 111 2.85 -7.23 4.79
CA VAL A 111 1.93 -8.20 5.40
C VAL A 111 0.99 -7.45 6.32
N PHE A 112 -0.30 -7.76 6.22
CA PHE A 112 -1.35 -7.14 7.00
C PHE A 112 -2.23 -8.22 7.64
N SER A 113 -2.51 -8.14 8.93
CA SER A 113 -3.38 -9.11 9.61
C SER A 113 -4.42 -8.41 10.47
N ALA A 114 -5.56 -9.09 10.67
CA ALA A 114 -6.73 -8.58 11.37
C ALA A 114 -6.80 -9.11 12.80
N GLU A 115 -6.67 -8.23 13.80
CA GLU A 115 -6.86 -8.56 15.23
C GLU A 115 -8.23 -8.13 15.73
N ILE A 116 -8.68 -6.91 15.39
CA ILE A 116 -10.00 -6.37 15.77
C ILE A 116 -10.64 -5.78 14.52
N VAL A 117 -11.82 -6.29 14.19
CA VAL A 117 -12.57 -5.91 13.00
C VAL A 117 -13.92 -5.32 13.42
N PRO A 118 -14.29 -4.11 12.92
CA PRO A 118 -15.60 -3.51 13.22
C PRO A 118 -16.74 -4.21 12.47
N GLU A 119 -17.98 -3.97 12.88
CA GLU A 119 -19.16 -4.32 12.08
C GLU A 119 -19.05 -3.67 10.70
N GLY A 120 -19.45 -4.40 9.64
CA GLY A 120 -19.25 -3.96 8.26
C GLY A 120 -17.82 -4.19 7.75
N ARG A 121 -16.98 -4.89 8.53
CA ARG A 121 -15.67 -5.47 8.15
C ARG A 121 -14.59 -4.48 7.69
N ALA A 122 -14.89 -3.19 7.50
CA ALA A 122 -13.96 -2.13 7.07
C ALA A 122 -13.01 -2.62 5.95
N PRO A 123 -13.51 -2.92 4.74
CA PRO A 123 -12.71 -3.56 3.70
C PRO A 123 -11.45 -2.78 3.34
N THR A 124 -10.42 -3.50 2.89
CA THR A 124 -9.25 -2.90 2.24
C THR A 124 -9.32 -3.20 0.75
N GLY A 125 -9.16 -2.16 -0.07
CA GLY A 125 -9.11 -2.29 -1.52
C GLY A 125 -7.69 -2.38 -2.04
N TRP A 126 -7.47 -3.19 -3.09
CA TRP A 126 -6.25 -3.22 -3.91
C TRP A 126 -6.61 -2.94 -5.36
N ALA A 127 -5.66 -2.34 -6.12
CA ALA A 127 -5.81 -2.02 -7.53
C ALA A 127 -4.55 -2.42 -8.32
N ASP A 128 -4.74 -3.11 -9.46
CA ASP A 128 -3.68 -3.68 -10.30
C ASP A 128 -3.12 -2.65 -11.28
N MET A 129 -1.97 -2.10 -10.97
CA MET A 129 -1.29 -1.10 -11.78
C MET A 129 -0.64 -1.69 -13.05
N ARG A 130 -0.39 -3.02 -13.08
CA ARG A 130 0.02 -3.71 -14.30
C ARG A 130 -1.15 -3.80 -15.29
N ALA A 131 -2.29 -4.30 -14.84
CA ALA A 131 -3.47 -4.39 -15.71
C ALA A 131 -3.97 -2.99 -16.14
N ALA A 132 -3.83 -1.98 -15.28
CA ALA A 132 -4.13 -0.61 -15.63
C ALA A 132 -3.23 -0.10 -16.77
N TYR A 133 -1.91 -0.32 -16.70
CA TYR A 133 -0.99 0.03 -17.77
C TYR A 133 -1.26 -0.78 -19.07
N ASP A 134 -1.45 -2.09 -18.96
CA ASP A 134 -1.67 -2.99 -20.11
C ASP A 134 -2.93 -2.60 -20.91
N THR A 135 -3.92 -1.97 -20.27
CA THR A 135 -5.21 -1.57 -20.87
C THR A 135 -5.30 -0.09 -21.24
N LEU A 136 -4.24 0.71 -21.04
CA LEU A 136 -4.18 2.08 -21.57
C LEU A 136 -4.30 2.09 -23.10
N ASP A 137 -4.99 3.10 -23.63
CA ASP A 137 -4.92 3.38 -25.05
C ASP A 137 -3.50 3.79 -25.48
N ASP A 138 -3.20 3.67 -26.77
CA ASP A 138 -1.84 3.89 -27.29
C ASP A 138 -1.35 5.34 -27.14
N GLU A 139 -2.25 6.33 -27.09
CA GLU A 139 -1.89 7.74 -26.90
C GLU A 139 -1.51 7.97 -25.44
N THR A 140 -2.35 7.58 -24.50
CA THR A 140 -2.10 7.70 -23.05
C THR A 140 -0.86 6.90 -22.65
N ARG A 141 -0.70 5.67 -23.19
CA ARG A 141 0.50 4.85 -22.92
C ARG A 141 1.79 5.56 -23.35
N ARG A 142 1.84 6.09 -24.57
CA ARG A 142 3.00 6.87 -25.04
C ARG A 142 3.23 8.15 -24.24
N ARG A 143 2.15 8.76 -23.74
CA ARG A 143 2.23 9.98 -22.94
C ARG A 143 2.84 9.71 -21.56
N VAL A 144 2.46 8.63 -20.86
CA VAL A 144 2.99 8.31 -19.53
C VAL A 144 4.42 7.78 -19.58
N GLU A 145 4.84 7.17 -20.69
CA GLU A 145 6.21 6.71 -20.87
C GLU A 145 7.18 7.90 -20.88
N GLY A 146 8.20 7.81 -20.03
CA GLY A 146 9.19 8.89 -19.85
C GLY A 146 8.78 10.04 -18.94
N MET A 147 7.54 10.09 -18.47
CA MET A 147 7.11 11.04 -17.44
C MET A 147 7.54 10.61 -16.05
N SER A 148 7.79 11.58 -15.18
CA SER A 148 8.06 11.37 -13.76
C SER A 148 7.30 12.39 -12.92
N ALA A 149 6.82 11.99 -11.74
CA ALA A 149 6.15 12.84 -10.78
C ALA A 149 6.86 12.81 -9.43
N TYR A 150 6.74 13.88 -8.67
CA TYR A 150 7.13 13.90 -7.26
C TYR A 150 6.12 13.15 -6.40
N HIS A 151 6.60 12.54 -5.32
CA HIS A 151 5.77 11.87 -4.33
C HIS A 151 6.03 12.46 -2.94
N SER A 152 4.95 12.85 -2.23
CA SER A 152 5.04 13.44 -0.90
C SER A 152 3.86 13.04 -0.03
N LEU A 153 4.16 12.68 1.22
CA LEU A 153 3.14 12.47 2.24
C LEU A 153 2.52 13.81 2.67
N PHE A 154 3.33 14.88 2.76
CA PHE A 154 2.85 16.23 3.07
C PHE A 154 1.76 16.66 2.07
N TYR A 155 2.07 16.60 0.76
CA TYR A 155 1.11 16.96 -0.28
C TYR A 155 -0.20 16.20 -0.16
N SER A 156 -0.12 14.88 -0.02
CA SER A 156 -1.32 14.03 -0.01
C SER A 156 -2.17 14.17 1.25
N GLN A 157 -1.55 14.41 2.39
CA GLN A 157 -2.27 14.62 3.64
C GLN A 157 -2.87 16.03 3.72
N ASP A 158 -2.16 17.05 3.22
CA ASP A 158 -2.68 18.41 3.13
C ASP A 158 -3.90 18.47 2.21
N ARG A 159 -3.77 17.91 1.00
CA ARG A 159 -4.87 17.82 0.03
C ARG A 159 -6.10 17.09 0.58
N ALA A 160 -5.91 16.06 1.39
CA ALA A 160 -6.99 15.30 2.01
C ALA A 160 -7.55 15.94 3.29
N GLY A 161 -6.92 16.98 3.82
CA GLY A 161 -7.31 17.61 5.08
C GLY A 161 -6.93 16.81 6.34
N TYR A 162 -5.94 15.91 6.22
CA TYR A 162 -5.54 15.00 7.31
C TYR A 162 -4.13 15.29 7.85
N MET A 163 -3.62 16.50 7.66
CA MET A 163 -2.36 16.90 8.29
C MET A 163 -2.44 16.75 9.82
N PRO A 164 -1.40 16.17 10.47
CA PRO A 164 -1.34 16.09 11.92
C PRO A 164 -1.39 17.47 12.56
N SER A 165 -2.07 17.57 13.69
CA SER A 165 -2.20 18.83 14.44
C SER A 165 -0.98 19.10 15.32
N LYS A 166 -0.32 18.04 15.81
CA LYS A 166 0.83 18.14 16.72
C LYS A 166 2.13 18.20 15.95
N LYS A 167 2.89 19.25 16.18
CA LYS A 167 4.27 19.40 15.73
C LYS A 167 5.24 19.07 16.88
N ASN A 168 6.44 18.61 16.53
CA ASN A 168 7.53 18.44 17.46
C ASN A 168 8.20 19.79 17.81
N GLU A 169 9.20 19.77 18.69
CA GLU A 169 9.92 20.98 19.15
C GLU A 169 10.61 21.74 18.01
N SER A 170 11.01 21.07 16.93
CA SER A 170 11.62 21.68 15.73
C SER A 170 10.58 22.20 14.72
N GLY A 171 9.28 22.03 14.99
CA GLY A 171 8.19 22.45 14.11
C GLY A 171 7.82 21.44 13.03
N GLY A 172 8.50 20.28 12.97
CA GLY A 172 8.20 19.14 12.10
C GLY A 172 7.21 18.15 12.71
N TYR A 173 7.13 16.96 12.14
CA TYR A 173 6.30 15.86 12.61
C TYR A 173 7.15 14.61 12.87
N ASP A 174 6.85 13.87 13.94
CA ASP A 174 7.59 12.65 14.32
C ASP A 174 7.08 11.38 13.63
N GLN A 175 5.98 11.47 12.89
CA GLN A 175 5.39 10.31 12.24
C GLN A 175 6.19 9.92 11.00
N TYR A 176 6.24 8.61 10.73
CA TYR A 176 6.87 8.06 9.54
C TYR A 176 6.37 8.71 8.24
N GLY A 177 7.31 9.06 7.36
CA GLY A 177 7.02 9.68 6.06
C GLY A 177 7.02 11.21 6.06
N TYR A 178 7.02 11.86 7.23
CA TYR A 178 7.23 13.30 7.33
C TYR A 178 8.72 13.58 7.53
N HIS A 179 9.37 14.09 6.51
CA HIS A 179 10.81 14.37 6.49
C HIS A 179 11.13 15.63 5.69
N ASP A 180 12.28 16.24 5.94
CA ASP A 180 12.74 17.47 5.27
C ASP A 180 13.61 17.18 4.01
N MET A 181 13.70 15.93 3.58
CA MET A 181 14.39 15.56 2.34
C MET A 181 13.59 16.06 1.12
N GLU A 182 14.27 16.21 -0.01
CA GLU A 182 13.62 16.50 -1.29
C GLU A 182 12.54 15.42 -1.56
N PRO A 183 11.33 15.80 -2.04
CA PRO A 183 10.31 14.84 -2.43
C PRO A 183 10.83 13.83 -3.46
N SER A 184 10.50 12.57 -3.26
CA SER A 184 11.00 11.48 -4.12
C SER A 184 10.44 11.61 -5.53
N LEU A 185 11.33 11.67 -6.54
CA LEU A 185 10.94 11.68 -7.95
C LEU A 185 10.86 10.24 -8.47
N ARG A 186 9.71 9.86 -9.05
CA ARG A 186 9.47 8.52 -9.57
C ARG A 186 8.90 8.55 -10.98
N PRO A 187 9.34 7.64 -11.89
CA PRO A 187 8.72 7.51 -13.20
C PRO A 187 7.27 7.05 -13.04
N LEU A 188 6.36 7.56 -13.88
CA LEU A 188 4.96 7.12 -13.90
C LEU A 188 4.81 5.67 -14.35
N VAL A 189 5.76 5.15 -15.10
CA VAL A 189 5.84 3.74 -15.51
C VAL A 189 7.12 3.13 -14.95
N LYS A 190 6.99 2.12 -14.12
CA LYS A 190 8.11 1.35 -13.55
C LYS A 190 8.07 -0.09 -14.07
N VAL A 191 9.23 -0.62 -14.43
CA VAL A 191 9.36 -2.04 -14.76
C VAL A 191 9.60 -2.82 -13.47
N HIS A 192 8.74 -3.78 -13.22
CA HIS A 192 8.85 -4.66 -12.05
C HIS A 192 10.11 -5.54 -12.14
N SER A 193 11.00 -5.44 -11.15
CA SER A 193 12.36 -6.00 -11.21
C SER A 193 12.41 -7.54 -11.35
N GLU A 194 11.41 -8.25 -10.85
CA GLU A 194 11.39 -9.73 -10.88
C GLU A 194 10.52 -10.31 -12.01
N THR A 195 9.49 -9.58 -12.47
CA THR A 195 8.59 -10.07 -13.54
C THR A 195 8.86 -9.45 -14.91
N GLY A 196 9.65 -8.36 -14.96
CA GLY A 196 9.91 -7.62 -16.18
C GLY A 196 8.70 -6.87 -16.76
N ARG A 197 7.57 -6.82 -16.05
CA ARG A 197 6.33 -6.19 -16.53
C ARG A 197 6.25 -4.72 -16.10
N PRO A 198 5.79 -3.82 -16.99
CA PRO A 198 5.56 -2.43 -16.63
C PRO A 198 4.31 -2.28 -15.73
N ASN A 199 4.38 -1.31 -14.83
CA ASN A 199 3.29 -0.95 -13.92
C ASN A 199 3.21 0.57 -13.82
N LEU A 200 2.01 1.13 -13.63
CA LEU A 200 1.85 2.53 -13.26
C LEU A 200 2.33 2.76 -11.82
N CYS A 201 3.08 3.84 -11.61
CA CYS A 201 3.48 4.32 -10.28
C CYS A 201 2.84 5.68 -10.03
N ILE A 202 1.58 5.65 -9.61
CA ILE A 202 0.70 6.81 -9.39
C ILE A 202 0.06 6.73 -7.99
N GLY A 203 -1.04 7.42 -7.79
CA GLY A 203 -1.83 7.42 -6.56
C GLY A 203 -1.71 8.73 -5.81
N ARG A 204 -2.35 8.81 -4.65
CA ARG A 204 -2.53 10.06 -3.90
C ARG A 204 -1.25 10.82 -3.53
N HIS A 205 -0.11 10.14 -3.46
CA HIS A 205 1.17 10.77 -3.11
C HIS A 205 1.85 11.46 -4.29
N ALA A 206 1.46 11.11 -5.54
CA ALA A 206 2.01 11.66 -6.77
C ALA A 206 1.48 13.07 -7.04
N TYR A 207 2.37 13.98 -7.45
CA TYR A 207 2.05 15.35 -7.85
C TYR A 207 3.16 15.93 -8.71
N GLY A 208 2.89 17.05 -9.38
CA GLY A 208 3.92 17.84 -10.03
C GLY A 208 4.73 17.05 -11.08
N ILE A 209 4.07 16.57 -12.15
CA ILE A 209 4.78 15.92 -13.28
C ILE A 209 5.81 16.90 -13.83
N VAL A 210 7.05 16.43 -13.96
CA VAL A 210 8.17 17.27 -14.43
C VAL A 210 7.89 17.84 -15.80
N GLY A 211 7.98 19.18 -15.93
CA GLY A 211 7.77 19.89 -17.18
C GLY A 211 6.31 20.13 -17.57
N MET A 212 5.35 19.76 -16.73
CA MET A 212 3.92 20.00 -16.91
C MET A 212 3.43 21.13 -16.00
N ASP A 213 2.42 21.88 -16.46
CA ASP A 213 1.73 22.85 -15.61
C ASP A 213 1.13 22.16 -14.38
N PRO A 214 1.18 22.79 -13.19
CA PRO A 214 0.71 22.16 -11.95
C PRO A 214 -0.76 21.69 -12.00
N ASP A 215 -1.67 22.53 -12.53
CA ASP A 215 -3.09 22.20 -12.60
C ASP A 215 -3.36 21.10 -13.66
N GLU A 216 -2.61 21.11 -14.76
CA GLU A 216 -2.66 20.04 -15.76
C GLU A 216 -2.13 18.73 -15.18
N SER A 217 -1.03 18.78 -14.45
CA SER A 217 -0.44 17.63 -13.79
C SER A 217 -1.41 16.98 -12.80
N GLU A 218 -2.08 17.80 -11.99
CA GLU A 218 -3.04 17.31 -10.99
C GLU A 218 -4.22 16.62 -11.68
N ARG A 219 -4.83 17.25 -12.66
CA ARG A 219 -5.93 16.65 -13.44
C ARG A 219 -5.53 15.34 -14.11
N PHE A 220 -4.36 15.31 -14.74
CA PHE A 220 -3.91 14.10 -15.43
C PHE A 220 -3.62 12.93 -14.47
N LEU A 221 -3.03 13.20 -13.32
CA LEU A 221 -2.81 12.17 -12.28
C LEU A 221 -4.13 11.66 -11.69
N ASP A 222 -5.12 12.55 -11.49
CA ASP A 222 -6.44 12.15 -11.02
C ASP A 222 -7.17 11.28 -12.06
N GLU A 223 -7.16 11.66 -13.33
CA GLU A 223 -7.74 10.88 -14.44
C GLU A 223 -7.11 9.48 -14.54
N LEU A 224 -5.76 9.40 -14.45
CA LEU A 224 -5.06 8.12 -14.44
C LEU A 224 -5.45 7.27 -13.22
N ASN A 225 -5.58 7.89 -12.05
CA ASN A 225 -5.95 7.19 -10.83
C ASN A 225 -7.39 6.67 -10.89
N GLU A 226 -8.34 7.47 -11.39
CA GLU A 226 -9.72 7.06 -11.63
C GLU A 226 -9.79 5.92 -12.64
N TRP A 227 -9.06 6.02 -13.76
CA TRP A 227 -8.96 4.97 -14.77
C TRP A 227 -8.42 3.66 -14.17
N ALA A 228 -7.33 3.72 -13.43
CA ALA A 228 -6.65 2.55 -12.90
C ALA A 228 -7.50 1.79 -11.86
N CYS A 229 -8.26 2.51 -11.05
CA CYS A 229 -8.99 1.98 -9.90
C CYS A 229 -10.45 1.60 -10.21
N GLN A 230 -10.67 0.90 -11.33
CA GLN A 230 -11.98 0.41 -11.78
C GLN A 230 -11.99 -1.12 -11.96
N PRO A 231 -13.14 -1.78 -11.81
CA PRO A 231 -13.27 -3.20 -12.17
C PRO A 231 -12.83 -3.47 -13.63
N PRO A 232 -12.25 -4.63 -13.95
CA PRO A 232 -11.92 -5.76 -13.06
C PRO A 232 -10.56 -5.61 -12.33
N ARG A 233 -9.95 -4.42 -12.35
CA ARG A 233 -8.63 -4.14 -11.79
C ARG A 233 -8.62 -3.84 -10.29
N VAL A 234 -9.77 -3.91 -9.63
CA VAL A 234 -9.89 -3.68 -8.18
C VAL A 234 -10.51 -4.88 -7.48
N TYR A 235 -10.03 -5.14 -6.27
CA TYR A 235 -10.58 -6.13 -5.35
C TYR A 235 -10.66 -5.52 -3.96
N PHE A 236 -11.75 -5.81 -3.21
CA PHE A 236 -11.96 -5.37 -1.84
C PHE A 236 -12.10 -6.60 -0.93
N HIS A 237 -11.16 -6.75 0.01
CA HIS A 237 -11.20 -7.80 1.01
C HIS A 237 -12.03 -7.35 2.21
N GLU A 238 -13.08 -8.07 2.51
CA GLU A 238 -13.85 -7.94 3.74
C GLU A 238 -13.18 -8.75 4.84
N TRP A 239 -12.68 -8.05 5.85
CA TRP A 239 -11.87 -8.68 6.89
C TRP A 239 -12.69 -9.55 7.84
N GLU A 240 -12.12 -10.69 8.19
CA GLU A 240 -12.47 -11.49 9.38
C GLU A 240 -11.30 -11.50 10.35
N ILE A 241 -11.61 -11.69 11.67
CA ILE A 241 -10.56 -11.78 12.68
C ILE A 241 -9.69 -13.00 12.40
N GLY A 242 -8.38 -12.81 12.40
CA GLY A 242 -7.40 -13.85 12.08
C GLY A 242 -6.98 -13.93 10.62
N ASP A 243 -7.62 -13.18 9.70
CA ASP A 243 -7.16 -13.09 8.32
C ASP A 243 -5.79 -12.44 8.23
N ALA A 244 -5.00 -12.90 7.26
CA ALA A 244 -3.74 -12.26 6.88
C ALA A 244 -3.70 -12.08 5.36
N VAL A 245 -3.02 -11.03 4.90
CA VAL A 245 -2.73 -10.81 3.48
C VAL A 245 -1.28 -10.42 3.30
N VAL A 246 -0.72 -10.72 2.11
CA VAL A 246 0.54 -10.15 1.64
C VAL A 246 0.34 -9.61 0.24
N TRP A 247 0.84 -8.40 -0.03
CA TRP A 247 0.77 -7.82 -1.37
C TRP A 247 2.12 -7.31 -1.88
N ASP A 248 2.25 -7.32 -3.20
CA ASP A 248 3.37 -6.70 -3.91
C ASP A 248 3.08 -5.23 -4.17
N ASN A 249 3.69 -4.37 -3.38
CA ASN A 249 3.51 -2.93 -3.43
C ASN A 249 4.12 -2.29 -4.69
N ARG A 250 4.94 -3.04 -5.44
CA ARG A 250 5.51 -2.61 -6.72
C ARG A 250 4.50 -2.69 -7.86
N ARG A 251 3.45 -3.52 -7.69
CA ARG A 251 2.38 -3.74 -8.67
C ARG A 251 1.04 -3.18 -8.20
N LEU A 252 0.73 -3.24 -6.90
CA LEU A 252 -0.60 -2.93 -6.39
C LEU A 252 -0.61 -1.62 -5.59
N MET A 253 -1.53 -0.72 -5.94
CA MET A 253 -2.01 0.29 -5.00
C MET A 253 -3.01 -0.33 -4.03
N HIS A 254 -3.17 0.30 -2.86
CA HIS A 254 -4.19 -0.10 -1.90
C HIS A 254 -4.83 1.10 -1.21
N ARG A 255 -5.96 0.85 -0.53
CA ARG A 255 -6.67 1.85 0.26
C ARG A 255 -7.50 1.22 1.37
N ALA A 256 -7.65 1.92 2.50
CA ALA A 256 -8.70 1.63 3.45
C ALA A 256 -10.06 2.11 2.92
N THR A 257 -11.14 1.49 3.37
CA THR A 257 -12.49 2.04 3.21
C THR A 257 -12.94 2.73 4.50
N PRO A 258 -13.79 3.78 4.41
CA PRO A 258 -14.39 4.39 5.59
C PRO A 258 -15.17 3.38 6.43
N PHE A 259 -15.09 3.52 7.76
CA PHE A 259 -15.89 2.76 8.71
C PHE A 259 -16.32 3.65 9.87
N ASP A 260 -17.25 3.18 10.71
CA ASP A 260 -17.66 3.92 11.91
C ASP A 260 -16.52 3.95 12.93
N MET A 261 -15.82 5.07 13.02
CA MET A 261 -14.67 5.27 13.92
C MET A 261 -15.01 5.12 15.41
N ARG A 262 -16.29 5.06 15.79
CA ARG A 262 -16.72 4.72 17.18
C ARG A 262 -16.53 3.24 17.49
N GLN A 263 -16.39 2.41 16.47
CA GLN A 263 -16.08 1.00 16.63
C GLN A 263 -14.57 0.76 16.65
N PRO A 264 -14.07 -0.15 17.50
CA PRO A 264 -12.64 -0.44 17.56
C PRO A 264 -12.19 -1.21 16.32
N ARG A 265 -11.02 -0.81 15.76
CA ARG A 265 -10.32 -1.53 14.70
C ARG A 265 -8.85 -1.61 15.02
N ARG A 266 -8.26 -2.81 14.88
CA ARG A 266 -6.81 -3.01 14.96
C ARG A 266 -6.36 -4.01 13.93
N MET A 267 -5.44 -3.55 13.08
CA MET A 267 -4.73 -4.36 12.10
C MET A 267 -3.23 -4.25 12.39
N TRP A 268 -2.48 -5.29 12.11
CA TRP A 268 -1.02 -5.28 12.21
C TRP A 268 -0.40 -5.18 10.81
N HIS A 269 0.51 -4.23 10.64
CA HIS A 269 1.14 -3.91 9.37
C HIS A 269 2.66 -4.08 9.49
N THR A 270 3.22 -5.07 8.79
CA THR A 270 4.67 -5.26 8.63
C THR A 270 5.06 -4.88 7.23
N ARG A 271 6.05 -3.98 7.07
CA ARG A 271 6.48 -3.49 5.77
C ARG A 271 7.83 -4.07 5.38
N ILE A 272 7.94 -4.49 4.12
CA ILE A 272 9.12 -5.11 3.52
C ILE A 272 9.82 -4.03 2.69
N ALA A 273 11.12 -3.81 2.96
CA ALA A 273 11.92 -2.83 2.24
C ALA A 273 12.09 -3.19 0.77
N GLY A 274 12.15 -2.18 -0.08
CA GLY A 274 12.46 -2.37 -1.49
C GLY A 274 13.94 -2.61 -1.73
N ASP A 275 14.26 -3.17 -2.88
CA ASP A 275 15.62 -3.29 -3.35
C ASP A 275 16.14 -1.90 -3.81
N ARG A 276 17.30 -1.48 -3.31
CA ARG A 276 17.90 -0.19 -3.67
C ARG A 276 18.20 -0.05 -5.17
N GLN A 277 18.43 -1.17 -5.88
CA GLN A 277 18.72 -1.13 -7.33
C GLN A 277 17.48 -0.81 -8.16
N SER A 278 16.28 -1.21 -7.71
CA SER A 278 15.03 -1.05 -8.45
C SER A 278 14.05 -0.04 -7.84
N GLU A 279 14.08 0.14 -6.51
CA GLU A 279 13.06 0.91 -5.79
C GLU A 279 13.53 2.29 -5.30
N LEU A 280 14.82 2.62 -5.47
CA LEU A 280 15.34 3.94 -5.10
C LEU A 280 14.75 5.01 -6.04
N ALA A 281 14.32 6.15 -5.46
CA ALA A 281 13.84 7.29 -6.23
C ALA A 281 14.94 7.87 -7.12
N VAL A 282 14.55 8.41 -8.28
CA VAL A 282 15.50 8.86 -9.34
C VAL A 282 16.45 9.94 -8.84
N ASN A 283 15.96 10.85 -8.00
CA ASN A 283 16.72 11.97 -7.45
C ASN A 283 17.46 11.65 -6.14
N HIS A 284 17.42 10.41 -5.65
CA HIS A 284 18.14 9.94 -4.45
C HIS A 284 19.27 8.92 -4.78
N ARG A 285 19.72 8.89 -6.02
CA ARG A 285 20.79 8.00 -6.52
C ARG A 285 22.19 8.50 -6.15
#